data_c2068aebe6dd8fe64989eca9b44248e5
#
_entry.id   c2068aebe6dd8fe64989eca9b44248e5
#
_cell.length_a   1.000
_cell.length_b   1.000
_cell.length_c   1.000
_cell.angle_alpha   90.00
_cell.angle_beta   90.00
_cell.angle_gamma   90.00
#
_symmetry.space_group_name_H-M   'P 1'
#
loop_
_entity.id
_entity.type
_entity.pdbx_description
1 polymer ?
#
loop_
_entity_poly.entity_id
_entity_poly.type
_entity_poly.pdbx_seq_one_letter_code
_entity_poly.pdbx_strand_id
1 'polypeptide(L)'
;AHVVDFSVYRNDVLLGEYRADGVLFSTPTGSTAYALSAGGPIIEPEFSCIEMTLICPHSLSARPILFSPESRLCVSLQEQDVRDVYISADGAPPICLDAYHRMEIYRSPHEISLIDLSGNTFFDSLNRKMMQSLKGESEKEKVTKWEKKSDTPQSWN
;
A
#
# COMPACT_ATOMS: atom_id res chain seq x y z
N ALA A 1 -0.90 16.41 -0.51
CA ALA A 1 0.09 15.43 -0.93
C ALA A 1 1.12 16.12 -1.82
N HIS A 2 2.38 15.80 -1.67
CA HIS A 2 3.44 16.30 -2.52
C HIS A 2 3.91 15.16 -3.40
N VAL A 3 3.89 15.39 -4.71
CA VAL A 3 4.39 14.44 -5.70
C VAL A 3 5.91 14.40 -5.60
N VAL A 4 6.48 13.21 -5.60
CA VAL A 4 7.92 12.96 -5.52
C VAL A 4 8.41 12.30 -6.80
N ASP A 5 9.55 12.76 -7.32
CA ASP A 5 10.25 12.14 -8.44
C ASP A 5 11.36 11.24 -7.89
N PHE A 6 11.32 9.95 -8.26
CA PHE A 6 12.28 8.96 -7.78
C PHE A 6 12.56 7.89 -8.83
N SER A 7 13.74 7.30 -8.72
CA SER A 7 14.19 6.20 -9.56
C SER A 7 14.20 4.89 -8.80
N VAL A 8 13.79 3.82 -9.42
CA VAL A 8 13.83 2.48 -8.85
C VAL A 8 14.81 1.61 -9.64
N TYR A 9 15.67 0.91 -8.91
CA TYR A 9 16.67 -0.01 -9.45
C TYR A 9 16.40 -1.42 -8.94
N ARG A 10 16.75 -2.41 -9.74
CA ARG A 10 16.80 -3.82 -9.35
C ARG A 10 18.20 -4.36 -9.67
N ASN A 11 18.91 -4.87 -8.65
CA ASN A 11 20.26 -5.39 -8.81
C ASN A 11 21.15 -4.40 -9.59
N ASP A 12 21.12 -3.12 -9.18
CA ASP A 12 21.84 -1.97 -9.78
C ASP A 12 21.42 -1.60 -11.22
N VAL A 13 20.41 -2.24 -11.79
CA VAL A 13 19.85 -1.89 -13.10
C VAL A 13 18.62 -1.00 -12.91
N LEU A 14 18.60 0.17 -13.57
CA LEU A 14 17.45 1.06 -13.56
C LEU A 14 16.22 0.35 -14.15
N LEU A 15 15.15 0.27 -13.35
CA LEU A 15 13.85 -0.22 -13.78
C LEU A 15 13.01 0.88 -14.40
N GLY A 16 13.06 2.06 -13.82
CA GLY A 16 12.30 3.20 -14.28
C GLY A 16 12.38 4.39 -13.34
N GLU A 17 11.93 5.52 -13.88
CA GLU A 17 11.73 6.76 -13.15
C GLU A 17 10.24 6.98 -12.97
N TYR A 18 9.84 7.36 -11.77
CA TYR A 18 8.44 7.45 -11.38
C TYR A 18 8.15 8.82 -10.76
N ARG A 19 6.93 9.26 -10.99
CA ARG A 19 6.35 10.45 -10.38
C ARG A 19 5.05 10.06 -9.69
N ALA A 20 5.03 10.10 -8.35
CA ALA A 20 3.92 9.63 -7.54
C ALA A 20 3.91 10.29 -6.14
N ASP A 21 2.85 10.12 -5.39
CA ASP A 21 2.82 10.52 -3.97
C ASP A 21 3.74 9.65 -3.10
N GLY A 22 4.08 8.45 -3.58
CA GLY A 22 5.00 7.54 -2.92
C GLY A 22 5.08 6.17 -3.58
N VAL A 23 5.85 5.28 -2.94
CA VAL A 23 5.99 3.88 -3.32
C VAL A 23 5.89 3.00 -2.09
N LEU A 24 5.19 1.89 -2.22
CA LEU A 24 5.05 0.85 -1.21
C LEU A 24 5.79 -0.40 -1.64
N PHE A 25 6.46 -1.03 -0.69
CA PHE A 25 6.99 -2.37 -0.84
C PHE A 25 6.32 -3.25 0.20
N SER A 26 5.83 -4.40 -0.21
CA SER A 26 5.18 -5.33 0.70
C SER A 26 5.64 -6.77 0.51
N THR A 27 5.47 -7.54 1.57
CA THR A 27 5.47 -9.01 1.51
C THR A 27 4.11 -9.49 0.99
N PRO A 28 3.96 -10.76 0.57
CA PRO A 28 2.67 -11.32 0.22
C PRO A 28 1.62 -11.15 1.33
N THR A 29 1.99 -11.36 2.59
CA THR A 29 1.10 -11.12 3.74
C THR A 29 0.69 -9.65 3.83
N GLY A 30 1.61 -8.72 3.57
CA GLY A 30 1.35 -7.28 3.57
C GLY A 30 0.54 -6.77 2.38
N SER A 31 0.40 -7.55 1.30
CA SER A 31 -0.34 -7.16 0.10
C SER A 31 -1.81 -6.82 0.38
N THR A 32 -2.40 -7.43 1.41
CA THR A 32 -3.79 -7.18 1.84
C THR A 32 -3.94 -6.02 2.83
N ALA A 33 -2.87 -5.26 3.09
CA ALA A 33 -2.87 -4.06 3.94
C ALA A 33 -2.91 -2.77 3.08
N TYR A 34 -1.98 -1.85 3.27
CA TYR A 34 -1.97 -0.56 2.56
C TYR A 34 -1.71 -0.73 1.06
N ALA A 35 -0.93 -1.72 0.65
CA ALA A 35 -0.69 -2.02 -0.76
C ALA A 35 -2.00 -2.31 -1.52
N LEU A 36 -2.95 -3.05 -0.92
CA LEU A 36 -4.28 -3.27 -1.51
C LEU A 36 -5.03 -1.96 -1.75
N SER A 37 -5.00 -1.04 -0.78
CA SER A 37 -5.66 0.27 -0.90
C SER A 37 -5.02 1.16 -1.98
N ALA A 38 -3.74 0.97 -2.25
CA ALA A 38 -3.01 1.64 -3.33
C ALA A 38 -3.21 0.97 -4.71
N GLY A 39 -4.02 -0.08 -4.80
CA GLY A 39 -4.31 -0.78 -6.05
C GLY A 39 -3.37 -1.95 -6.35
N GLY A 40 -2.63 -2.42 -5.36
CA GLY A 40 -1.82 -3.64 -5.44
C GLY A 40 -2.67 -4.91 -5.53
N PRO A 41 -2.12 -6.01 -6.06
CA PRO A 41 -2.80 -7.29 -6.13
C PRO A 41 -2.92 -7.95 -4.76
N ILE A 42 -3.91 -8.82 -4.63
CA ILE A 42 -3.98 -9.78 -3.53
C ILE A 42 -2.99 -10.90 -3.84
N ILE A 43 -2.06 -11.15 -2.92
CA ILE A 43 -1.03 -12.18 -3.09
C ILE A 43 -1.22 -13.21 -1.99
N GLU A 44 -1.28 -14.48 -2.39
CA GLU A 44 -1.36 -15.59 -1.47
C GLU A 44 -0.07 -15.65 -0.61
N PRO A 45 -0.16 -15.82 0.72
CA PRO A 45 1.01 -15.76 1.61
C PRO A 45 2.11 -16.77 1.30
N GLU A 46 1.77 -17.89 0.66
CA GLU A 46 2.72 -18.93 0.25
C GLU A 46 3.55 -18.53 -0.97
N PHE A 47 3.14 -17.49 -1.69
CA PHE A 47 3.83 -17.02 -2.87
C PHE A 47 5.00 -16.10 -2.47
N SER A 48 6.24 -16.56 -2.61
CA SER A 48 7.42 -15.78 -2.25
C SER A 48 7.71 -14.70 -3.28
N CYS A 49 7.54 -13.43 -2.90
CA CYS A 49 7.87 -12.27 -3.74
C CYS A 49 8.07 -11.00 -2.90
N ILE A 50 8.56 -9.96 -3.55
CA ILE A 50 8.50 -8.57 -3.07
C ILE A 50 7.54 -7.84 -4.01
N GLU A 51 6.47 -7.27 -3.48
CA GLU A 51 5.55 -6.42 -4.23
C GLU A 51 6.03 -4.97 -4.18
N MET A 52 5.93 -4.26 -5.31
CA MET A 52 6.06 -2.81 -5.40
C MET A 52 4.77 -2.23 -5.97
N THR A 53 4.17 -1.29 -5.24
CA THR A 53 2.95 -0.59 -5.65
C THR A 53 3.15 0.92 -5.51
N LEU A 54 2.83 1.71 -6.54
CA LEU A 54 2.92 3.15 -6.50
C LEU A 54 1.65 3.76 -5.86
N ILE A 55 1.84 4.83 -5.09
CA ILE A 55 0.73 5.59 -4.50
C ILE A 55 0.41 6.77 -5.42
N CYS A 56 -0.80 6.82 -5.97
CA CYS A 56 -1.28 7.89 -6.85
C CYS A 56 -0.26 8.28 -7.95
N PRO A 57 0.19 7.33 -8.79
CA PRO A 57 1.16 7.63 -9.83
C PRO A 57 0.58 8.57 -10.89
N HIS A 58 1.40 9.50 -11.39
CA HIS A 58 1.03 10.40 -12.48
C HIS A 58 1.08 9.76 -13.87
N SER A 59 1.38 8.47 -13.95
CA SER A 59 1.38 7.69 -15.19
C SER A 59 0.20 6.74 -15.25
N LEU A 60 -0.58 6.80 -16.31
CA LEU A 60 -1.71 5.88 -16.54
C LEU A 60 -1.26 4.44 -16.82
N SER A 61 0.00 4.24 -17.20
CA SER A 61 0.57 2.92 -17.49
C SER A 61 1.23 2.26 -16.27
N ALA A 62 1.34 2.97 -15.14
CA ALA A 62 1.92 2.42 -13.92
C ALA A 62 1.10 1.23 -13.42
N ARG A 63 1.78 0.14 -13.10
CA ARG A 63 1.18 -1.09 -12.56
C ARG A 63 2.03 -1.58 -11.40
N PRO A 64 1.42 -2.25 -10.40
CA PRO A 64 2.17 -2.99 -9.40
C PRO A 64 3.08 -4.03 -10.05
N ILE A 65 4.26 -4.23 -9.46
CA ILE A 65 5.27 -5.17 -9.97
C ILE A 65 5.61 -6.16 -8.86
N LEU A 66 5.64 -7.43 -9.22
CA LEU A 66 6.11 -8.50 -8.34
C LEU A 66 7.53 -8.88 -8.73
N PHE A 67 8.42 -8.86 -7.75
CA PHE A 67 9.81 -9.25 -7.92
C PHE A 67 10.10 -10.58 -7.24
N SER A 68 11.05 -11.32 -7.76
CA SER A 68 11.65 -12.48 -7.08
C SER A 68 12.12 -12.09 -5.67
N PRO A 69 11.95 -12.96 -4.67
CA PRO A 69 12.37 -12.70 -3.29
C PRO A 69 13.87 -12.46 -3.14
N GLU A 70 14.69 -12.89 -4.11
CA GLU A 70 16.14 -12.65 -4.15
C GLU A 70 16.53 -11.29 -4.73
N SER A 71 15.55 -10.52 -5.23
CA SER A 71 15.81 -9.21 -5.80
C SER A 71 16.30 -8.23 -4.73
N ARG A 72 17.33 -7.46 -5.08
CA ARG A 72 17.72 -6.26 -4.33
C ARG A 72 17.17 -5.06 -5.05
N LEU A 73 16.24 -4.35 -4.42
CA LEU A 73 15.63 -3.15 -4.94
C LEU A 73 16.25 -1.94 -4.26
N CYS A 74 16.35 -0.85 -5.00
CA CYS A 74 16.86 0.41 -4.46
C CYS A 74 16.00 1.56 -4.97
N VAL A 75 15.60 2.45 -4.08
CA VAL A 75 14.93 3.71 -4.40
C VAL A 75 15.88 4.86 -4.16
N SER A 76 16.01 5.73 -5.15
CA SER A 76 16.84 6.94 -5.08
C SER A 76 15.97 8.16 -5.43
N LEU A 77 16.02 9.19 -4.61
CA LEU A 77 15.38 10.47 -4.92
C LEU A 77 16.17 11.20 -6.00
N GLN A 78 15.48 12.02 -6.80
CA GLN A 78 16.16 12.93 -7.74
C GLN A 78 16.63 14.19 -7.00
N GLU A 79 17.82 14.69 -7.33
CA GLU A 79 18.47 15.83 -6.64
C GLU A 79 17.65 17.13 -6.62
N GLN A 80 16.68 17.27 -7.51
CA GLN A 80 15.82 18.44 -7.62
C GLN A 80 14.66 18.44 -6.62
N ASP A 81 14.36 17.31 -6.00
CA ASP A 81 13.28 17.16 -5.01
C ASP A 81 13.84 17.17 -3.57
N VAL A 82 14.32 18.32 -3.14
CA VAL A 82 14.81 18.55 -1.75
C VAL A 82 13.63 18.70 -0.78
N ARG A 83 12.59 17.91 -0.92
CA ARG A 83 11.43 17.95 -0.02
C ARG A 83 11.53 16.84 0.99
N ASP A 84 10.90 17.03 2.14
CA ASP A 84 10.84 16.02 3.19
C ASP A 84 10.14 14.75 2.70
N VAL A 85 10.92 13.76 2.30
CA VAL A 85 10.45 12.42 1.98
C VAL A 85 10.64 11.54 3.21
N TYR A 86 9.62 10.80 3.57
CA TYR A 86 9.63 9.97 4.76
C TYR A 86 9.50 8.50 4.41
N ILE A 87 10.28 7.68 5.10
CA ILE A 87 10.16 6.22 5.09
C ILE A 87 9.48 5.78 6.38
N SER A 88 8.47 4.94 6.28
CA SER A 88 7.86 4.27 7.43
C SER A 88 7.73 2.77 7.13
N ALA A 89 8.01 1.94 8.12
CA ALA A 89 7.85 0.49 8.04
C ALA A 89 6.91 0.02 9.14
N ASP A 90 5.83 -0.67 8.77
CA ASP A 90 4.86 -1.30 9.69
C ASP A 90 4.38 -0.40 10.85
N GLY A 91 4.13 0.86 10.56
CA GLY A 91 3.68 1.84 11.55
C GLY A 91 4.78 2.35 12.49
N ALA A 92 6.04 2.04 12.23
CA ALA A 92 7.16 2.64 12.95
C ALA A 92 7.23 4.15 12.71
N PRO A 93 7.86 4.92 13.63
CA PRO A 93 8.06 6.35 13.42
C PRO A 93 8.75 6.63 12.07
N PRO A 94 8.28 7.63 11.31
CA PRO A 94 8.85 7.93 10.01
C PRO A 94 10.29 8.46 10.13
N ILE A 95 11.13 8.04 9.19
CA ILE A 95 12.51 8.50 9.05
C ILE A 95 12.56 9.42 7.82
N CYS A 96 13.13 10.62 7.96
CA CYS A 96 13.33 11.52 6.84
C CYS A 96 14.43 10.98 5.94
N LEU A 97 14.16 10.90 4.63
CA LEU A 97 15.11 10.54 3.59
C LEU A 97 15.48 11.82 2.85
N ASP A 98 16.78 12.14 2.78
CA ASP A 98 17.27 13.21 1.94
C ASP A 98 17.75 12.73 0.56
N ALA A 99 18.03 13.68 -0.33
CA ALA A 99 18.40 13.39 -1.73
C ALA A 99 19.73 12.60 -1.89
N TYR A 100 20.53 12.51 -0.85
CA TYR A 100 21.83 11.81 -0.86
C TYR A 100 21.69 10.36 -0.40
N HIS A 101 20.56 9.99 0.20
CA HIS A 101 20.33 8.64 0.69
C HIS A 101 19.58 7.78 -0.34
N ARG A 102 19.91 6.50 -0.33
CA ARG A 102 19.20 5.46 -1.08
C ARG A 102 18.53 4.53 -0.11
N MET A 103 17.32 4.14 -0.42
CA MET A 103 16.60 3.12 0.34
C MET A 103 16.78 1.77 -0.35
N GLU A 104 17.38 0.81 0.36
CA GLU A 104 17.50 -0.56 -0.12
C GLU A 104 16.41 -1.44 0.47
N ILE A 105 15.81 -2.27 -0.38
CA ILE A 105 14.76 -3.22 -0.02
C ILE A 105 15.17 -4.60 -0.50
N TYR A 106 15.23 -5.54 0.44
CA TYR A 106 15.55 -6.95 0.17
C TYR A 106 14.95 -7.86 1.23
N ARG A 107 14.83 -9.14 0.92
CA ARG A 107 14.33 -10.15 1.85
C ARG A 107 15.22 -10.26 3.08
N SER A 108 14.61 -10.19 4.27
CA SER A 108 15.31 -10.46 5.52
C SER A 108 15.79 -11.91 5.58
N PRO A 109 16.96 -12.18 6.14
CA PRO A 109 17.37 -13.55 6.47
C PRO A 109 16.59 -14.15 7.65
N HIS A 110 15.85 -13.31 8.39
CA HIS A 110 15.03 -13.74 9.52
C HIS A 110 13.61 -14.00 9.05
N GLU A 111 13.06 -15.12 9.44
CA GLU A 111 11.68 -15.52 9.16
C GLU A 111 10.88 -15.56 10.46
N ILE A 112 9.61 -15.19 10.36
CA ILE A 112 8.66 -15.28 11.45
C ILE A 112 7.65 -16.36 11.09
N SER A 113 7.51 -17.36 11.96
CA SER A 113 6.47 -18.38 11.81
C SER A 113 5.21 -17.96 12.56
N LEU A 114 4.11 -17.86 11.85
CA LEU A 114 2.79 -17.61 12.43
C LEU A 114 2.10 -18.95 12.68
N ILE A 115 1.56 -19.15 13.87
CA ILE A 115 0.75 -20.33 14.21
C ILE A 115 -0.70 -19.99 13.89
N ASP A 116 -1.28 -20.68 12.91
CA ASP A 116 -2.71 -20.59 12.64
C ASP A 116 -3.48 -21.61 13.48
N LEU A 117 -4.26 -21.10 14.42
CA LEU A 117 -5.15 -21.91 15.27
C LEU A 117 -6.60 -21.90 14.78
N SER A 118 -6.91 -21.12 13.74
CA SER A 118 -8.29 -20.88 13.30
C SER A 118 -8.82 -21.98 12.40
N GLY A 119 -7.95 -22.71 11.71
CA GLY A 119 -8.32 -23.68 10.67
C GLY A 119 -9.01 -23.05 9.44
N ASN A 120 -9.07 -21.72 9.37
CA ASN A 120 -9.62 -21.01 8.22
C ASN A 120 -8.56 -20.89 7.12
N THR A 121 -9.00 -20.99 5.87
CA THR A 121 -8.10 -20.72 4.75
C THR A 121 -7.81 -19.20 4.62
N PHE A 122 -6.75 -18.88 3.88
CA PHE A 122 -6.47 -17.49 3.50
C PHE A 122 -7.69 -16.84 2.81
N PHE A 123 -8.33 -17.55 1.90
CA PHE A 123 -9.48 -17.04 1.14
C PHE A 123 -10.73 -16.84 2.02
N ASP A 124 -10.96 -17.67 3.04
CA ASP A 124 -12.05 -17.45 3.99
C ASP A 124 -11.84 -16.13 4.77
N SER A 125 -10.61 -15.91 5.21
CA SER A 125 -10.23 -14.69 5.93
C SER A 125 -10.32 -13.44 5.04
N LEU A 126 -9.91 -13.54 3.78
CA LEU A 126 -10.00 -12.48 2.78
C LEU A 126 -11.46 -12.12 2.48
N ASN A 127 -12.30 -13.11 2.15
CA ASN A 127 -13.71 -12.91 1.87
C ASN A 127 -14.44 -12.25 3.04
N ARG A 128 -14.16 -12.68 4.27
CA ARG A 128 -14.74 -12.07 5.46
C ARG A 128 -14.37 -10.59 5.60
N LYS A 129 -13.09 -10.23 5.38
CA LYS A 129 -12.64 -8.83 5.43
C LYS A 129 -13.29 -7.97 4.35
N MET A 130 -13.36 -8.46 3.11
CA MET A 130 -13.98 -7.76 2.00
C MET A 130 -15.48 -7.55 2.23
N MET A 131 -16.20 -8.57 2.72
CA MET A 131 -17.62 -8.45 3.03
C MET A 131 -17.91 -7.55 4.22
N GLN A 132 -17.00 -7.46 5.20
CA GLN A 132 -17.13 -6.51 6.32
C GLN A 132 -16.96 -5.06 5.85
N SER A 133 -16.04 -4.77 4.93
CA SER A 133 -15.89 -3.45 4.32
C SER A 133 -17.17 -3.01 3.60
N LEU A 134 -17.78 -3.89 2.80
CA LEU A 134 -19.02 -3.60 2.09
C LEU A 134 -20.22 -3.33 3.05
N LYS A 135 -20.30 -4.07 4.16
CA LYS A 135 -21.34 -3.85 5.18
C LYS A 135 -21.16 -2.51 5.90
N GLY A 136 -19.92 -2.13 6.23
CA GLY A 136 -19.63 -0.84 6.87
C GLY A 136 -19.99 0.36 5.98
N GLU A 137 -19.84 0.27 4.66
CA GLU A 137 -20.29 1.28 3.70
C GLU A 137 -21.83 1.35 3.64
N SER A 138 -22.51 0.20 3.62
CA SER A 138 -23.96 0.12 3.61
C SER A 138 -24.60 0.71 4.89
N GLU A 139 -23.98 0.57 6.05
CA GLU A 139 -24.47 1.18 7.30
C GLU A 139 -24.24 2.70 7.31
N LYS A 140 -23.09 3.19 6.81
CA LYS A 140 -22.82 4.62 6.67
C LYS A 140 -23.81 5.30 5.72
N GLU A 141 -24.15 4.67 4.60
CA GLU A 141 -25.19 5.18 3.69
C GLU A 141 -26.57 5.26 4.35
N LYS A 142 -26.92 4.30 5.19
CA LYS A 142 -28.20 4.32 5.93
C LYS A 142 -28.23 5.46 6.95
N VAL A 143 -27.16 5.71 7.68
CA VAL A 143 -27.07 6.81 8.65
C VAL A 143 -27.19 8.16 7.94
N THR A 144 -26.49 8.37 6.84
CA THR A 144 -26.55 9.63 6.06
C THR A 144 -27.96 9.87 5.46
N LYS A 145 -28.68 8.81 5.12
CA LYS A 145 -30.06 8.89 4.63
C LYS A 145 -31.07 9.25 5.72
N TRP A 146 -30.78 8.86 6.98
CA TRP A 146 -31.60 9.23 8.14
C TRP A 146 -31.41 10.72 8.51
N GLU A 147 -30.20 11.21 8.54
CA GLU A 147 -29.89 12.62 8.84
C GLU A 147 -30.55 13.58 7.82
N LYS A 148 -30.52 13.23 6.53
CA LYS A 148 -31.19 14.03 5.48
C LYS A 148 -32.74 14.04 5.58
N LYS A 149 -33.36 13.05 6.28
CA LYS A 149 -34.79 13.01 6.49
C LYS A 149 -35.27 13.82 7.70
N SER A 150 -34.40 14.07 8.67
CA SER A 150 -34.73 14.85 9.87
C SER A 150 -34.69 16.37 9.66
N ASP A 151 -34.10 16.85 8.55
CA ASP A 151 -33.99 18.28 8.24
C ASP A 151 -35.15 18.85 7.41
N THR A 152 -36.23 18.10 7.22
CA THR A 152 -37.44 18.65 6.55
C THR A 152 -38.30 19.37 7.59
N PRO A 153 -38.49 20.70 7.52
CA PRO A 153 -39.31 21.43 8.44
C PRO A 153 -40.78 20.94 8.28
N GLN A 154 -41.38 20.46 9.37
CA GLN A 154 -42.83 20.25 9.41
C GLN A 154 -43.50 21.61 9.41
N SER A 155 -44.09 21.99 8.28
CA SER A 155 -45.01 23.13 8.22
C SER A 155 -46.29 22.74 8.97
N TRP A 156 -46.48 23.32 10.15
CA TRP A 156 -47.77 23.31 10.84
C TRP A 156 -48.65 24.39 10.22
N ASN A 157 -49.73 24.01 9.57
CA ASN A 157 -50.90 24.83 9.34
C ASN A 157 -51.94 24.51 10.38
#